data_e1e818539ba75d802bfa874491f52622
#
_entry.id   e1e818539ba75d802bfa874491f52622
#
_cell.length_a   1.000
_cell.length_b   1.000
_cell.length_c   1.000
_cell.angle_alpha   90.00
_cell.angle_beta   90.00
_cell.angle_gamma   90.00
#
_symmetry.space_group_name_H-M   'P 1'
#
loop_
_entity.id
_entity.type
_entity.pdbx_description
1 polymer ?
#
loop_
_entity_poly.entity_id
_entity_poly.type
_entity_poly.pdbx_seq_one_letter_code
_entity_poly.pdbx_strand_id
1 'polypeptide(L)'
;MLFPLRVIRRIHREGFRCIPEAIRFRIALHRQRPFLQTETALRQAEEDGYQAFIRRHEAPLSAPFTPTMRLSFLIPTYNTPPELLRALADSLLHQSCGAWEACFYDGASTRADTRELLQALTQEDNRFRVTFGAENRGIAGNTNAALTMATGKFVALCDHDDLLAPDAVRCILEAAQDGADFVYTDEDKVSADGTHFFEPHLKPDFAPDSLRSGNYICHITAASRALMNAVGGLRPGFDGSQDHDLALRLSENAAKITHIPRILYHWRMLDTSFSHQKAQTCADAAARAVADQLRRLHMDADVTVEELRVRIRWKTRQMRIVCLLWGEGDAPKLPMPCIRVRDLSAVNLSLIHI
;
A
#
# COMPACT_ATOMS: atom_id res chain seq x y z
N MET A 1 -18.30 -10.76 -43.27
CA MET A 1 -17.74 -9.78 -44.22
C MET A 1 -16.69 -10.48 -45.07
N LEU A 2 -17.02 -10.76 -46.32
CA LEU A 2 -16.10 -11.46 -47.27
C LEU A 2 -14.95 -10.48 -47.63
N PHE A 3 -13.75 -10.89 -47.35
CA PHE A 3 -12.54 -10.15 -47.79
C PHE A 3 -12.53 -10.08 -49.31
N PRO A 4 -12.31 -8.91 -49.95
CA PRO A 4 -12.23 -8.84 -51.41
C PRO A 4 -11.10 -9.76 -51.90
N LEU A 5 -11.40 -10.56 -52.94
CA LEU A 5 -10.45 -11.52 -53.54
C LEU A 5 -9.07 -10.92 -53.88
N ARG A 6 -9.02 -9.60 -54.14
CA ARG A 6 -7.79 -8.84 -54.36
C ARG A 6 -6.87 -8.82 -53.15
N VAL A 7 -7.41 -8.75 -51.92
CA VAL A 7 -6.64 -8.74 -50.67
C VAL A 7 -6.04 -10.14 -50.43
N ILE A 8 -6.83 -11.19 -50.68
CA ILE A 8 -6.36 -12.58 -50.54
C ILE A 8 -5.19 -12.89 -51.52
N ARG A 9 -5.32 -12.45 -52.78
CA ARG A 9 -4.23 -12.62 -53.80
C ARG A 9 -2.96 -11.84 -53.43
N ARG A 10 -3.12 -10.70 -52.80
CA ARG A 10 -1.97 -9.88 -52.35
C ARG A 10 -1.25 -10.49 -51.18
N ILE A 11 -2.00 -11.04 -50.20
CA ILE A 11 -1.44 -11.75 -49.06
C ILE A 11 -0.64 -12.99 -49.53
N HIS A 12 -1.16 -13.70 -50.56
CA HIS A 12 -0.49 -14.90 -51.09
C HIS A 12 0.82 -14.58 -51.78
N ARG A 13 0.93 -13.39 -52.39
CA ARG A 13 2.13 -12.97 -53.17
C ARG A 13 3.17 -12.22 -52.32
N GLU A 14 2.75 -11.38 -51.39
CA GLU A 14 3.56 -10.43 -50.62
C GLU A 14 3.69 -10.79 -49.15
N GLY A 15 2.98 -11.83 -48.67
CA GLY A 15 2.93 -12.23 -47.29
C GLY A 15 2.14 -11.25 -46.40
N PHE A 16 2.14 -11.52 -45.09
CA PHE A 16 1.35 -10.75 -44.12
C PHE A 16 1.80 -9.27 -43.96
N ARG A 17 2.98 -8.93 -44.48
CA ARG A 17 3.49 -7.54 -44.42
C ARG A 17 2.67 -6.54 -45.25
N CYS A 18 1.93 -7.01 -46.26
CA CYS A 18 1.08 -6.15 -47.09
C CYS A 18 -0.26 -5.77 -46.44
N ILE A 19 -0.58 -6.34 -45.30
CA ILE A 19 -1.83 -6.04 -44.61
C ILE A 19 -1.63 -4.79 -43.75
N PRO A 20 -2.49 -3.74 -43.90
CA PRO A 20 -2.47 -2.60 -43.04
C PRO A 20 -2.55 -3.02 -41.56
N GLU A 21 -1.84 -2.30 -40.70
CA GLU A 21 -1.70 -2.65 -39.27
C GLU A 21 -3.02 -2.89 -38.55
N ALA A 22 -4.03 -2.08 -38.85
CA ALA A 22 -5.39 -2.23 -38.32
C ALA A 22 -6.07 -3.56 -38.70
N ILE A 23 -5.78 -4.10 -39.91
CA ILE A 23 -6.33 -5.39 -40.35
C ILE A 23 -5.57 -6.53 -39.68
N ARG A 24 -4.24 -6.42 -39.57
CA ARG A 24 -3.42 -7.40 -38.82
C ARG A 24 -3.85 -7.51 -37.38
N PHE A 25 -4.09 -6.37 -36.73
CA PHE A 25 -4.61 -6.31 -35.37
C PHE A 25 -5.97 -7.00 -35.25
N ARG A 26 -6.92 -6.75 -36.17
CA ARG A 26 -8.23 -7.41 -36.17
C ARG A 26 -8.14 -8.92 -36.37
N ILE A 27 -7.25 -9.40 -37.25
CA ILE A 27 -7.03 -10.83 -37.46
C ILE A 27 -6.42 -11.48 -36.21
N ALA A 28 -5.44 -10.82 -35.58
CA ALA A 28 -4.84 -11.28 -34.34
C ALA A 28 -5.88 -11.35 -33.21
N LEU A 29 -6.70 -10.31 -33.05
CA LEU A 29 -7.77 -10.26 -32.06
C LEU A 29 -8.81 -11.38 -32.28
N HIS A 30 -9.20 -11.65 -33.55
CA HIS A 30 -10.14 -12.72 -33.86
C HIS A 30 -9.56 -14.12 -33.55
N ARG A 31 -8.26 -14.33 -33.80
CA ARG A 31 -7.57 -15.60 -33.44
C ARG A 31 -7.41 -15.78 -31.93
N GLN A 32 -7.31 -14.69 -31.19
CA GLN A 32 -7.21 -14.70 -29.73
C GLN A 32 -8.60 -14.74 -29.02
N ARG A 33 -9.69 -14.57 -29.77
CA ARG A 33 -11.04 -14.52 -29.18
C ARG A 33 -11.39 -15.70 -28.25
N PRO A 34 -11.10 -16.96 -28.59
CA PRO A 34 -11.33 -18.09 -27.66
C PRO A 34 -10.46 -17.98 -26.41
N PHE A 35 -9.19 -17.54 -26.56
CA PHE A 35 -8.27 -17.34 -25.43
C PHE A 35 -8.76 -16.21 -24.53
N LEU A 36 -9.21 -15.06 -25.09
CA LEU A 36 -9.76 -13.95 -24.32
C LEU A 36 -11.05 -14.35 -23.58
N GLN A 37 -11.89 -15.19 -24.19
CA GLN A 37 -13.08 -15.71 -23.50
C GLN A 37 -12.70 -16.65 -22.35
N THR A 38 -11.69 -17.48 -22.53
CA THR A 38 -11.17 -18.36 -21.48
C THR A 38 -10.50 -17.53 -20.38
N GLU A 39 -9.72 -16.50 -20.74
CA GLU A 39 -9.10 -15.59 -19.78
C GLU A 39 -10.15 -14.85 -18.95
N THR A 40 -11.22 -14.36 -19.58
CA THR A 40 -12.32 -13.68 -18.87
C THR A 40 -13.01 -14.64 -17.90
N ALA A 41 -13.25 -15.89 -18.30
CA ALA A 41 -13.85 -16.90 -17.42
C ALA A 41 -12.92 -17.30 -16.27
N LEU A 42 -11.61 -17.37 -16.51
CA LEU A 42 -10.60 -17.62 -15.46
C LEU A 42 -10.55 -16.46 -14.48
N ARG A 43 -10.50 -15.21 -14.96
CA ARG A 43 -10.53 -14.02 -14.10
C ARG A 43 -11.79 -13.98 -13.24
N GLN A 44 -12.97 -14.29 -13.81
CA GLN A 44 -14.20 -14.34 -13.03
C GLN A 44 -14.16 -15.44 -11.95
N ALA A 45 -13.63 -16.62 -12.27
CA ALA A 45 -13.47 -17.69 -11.30
C ALA A 45 -12.45 -17.34 -10.19
N GLU A 46 -11.36 -16.64 -10.53
CA GLU A 46 -10.40 -16.12 -9.56
C GLU A 46 -11.04 -15.08 -8.67
N GLU A 47 -11.84 -14.17 -9.23
CA GLU A 47 -12.55 -13.12 -8.53
C GLU A 47 -13.60 -13.70 -7.55
N ASP A 48 -14.43 -14.65 -8.00
CA ASP A 48 -15.39 -15.36 -7.16
C ASP A 48 -14.67 -16.15 -6.04
N GLY A 49 -13.52 -16.75 -6.36
CA GLY A 49 -12.64 -17.42 -5.40
C GLY A 49 -12.08 -16.46 -4.36
N TYR A 50 -11.70 -15.26 -4.78
CA TYR A 50 -11.20 -14.23 -3.88
C TYR A 50 -12.28 -13.73 -2.91
N GLN A 51 -13.51 -13.47 -3.37
CA GLN A 51 -14.62 -13.10 -2.48
C GLN A 51 -14.89 -14.19 -1.43
N ALA A 52 -14.80 -15.46 -1.81
CA ALA A 52 -14.95 -16.58 -0.89
C ALA A 52 -13.76 -16.70 0.09
N PHE A 53 -12.56 -16.35 -0.35
CA PHE A 53 -11.37 -16.27 0.50
C PHE A 53 -11.52 -15.18 1.55
N ILE A 54 -11.86 -13.93 1.17
CA ILE A 54 -12.02 -12.80 2.11
C ILE A 54 -13.06 -13.13 3.16
N ARG A 55 -14.25 -13.62 2.78
CA ARG A 55 -15.28 -14.02 3.76
C ARG A 55 -14.79 -15.01 4.81
N ARG A 56 -13.88 -15.93 4.45
CA ARG A 56 -13.29 -16.89 5.41
C ARG A 56 -12.14 -16.26 6.20
N HIS A 57 -11.37 -15.39 5.56
CA HIS A 57 -10.21 -14.73 6.15
C HIS A 57 -10.62 -13.73 7.24
N GLU A 58 -11.78 -13.09 7.08
CA GLU A 58 -12.37 -12.16 8.03
C GLU A 58 -13.17 -12.84 9.16
N ALA A 59 -13.26 -14.17 9.15
CA ALA A 59 -13.81 -14.87 10.31
C ALA A 59 -12.92 -14.56 11.54
N PRO A 60 -13.54 -14.10 12.67
CA PRO A 60 -12.78 -13.67 13.83
C PRO A 60 -11.86 -14.76 14.37
N LEU A 61 -10.66 -14.36 14.78
CA LEU A 61 -9.70 -15.27 15.40
C LEU A 61 -10.24 -15.81 16.72
N SER A 62 -10.30 -17.13 16.86
CA SER A 62 -10.89 -17.79 18.02
C SER A 62 -10.00 -17.87 19.26
N ALA A 63 -8.66 -17.73 19.10
CA ALA A 63 -7.73 -17.80 20.21
C ALA A 63 -7.94 -16.63 21.20
N PRO A 64 -7.89 -16.82 22.54
CA PRO A 64 -8.01 -15.73 23.49
C PRO A 64 -6.89 -14.70 23.30
N PHE A 65 -7.23 -13.43 23.37
CA PHE A 65 -6.28 -12.31 23.36
C PHE A 65 -6.67 -11.28 24.42
N THR A 66 -5.71 -10.86 25.22
CA THR A 66 -5.91 -9.82 26.24
C THR A 66 -5.00 -8.64 25.89
N PRO A 67 -5.55 -7.52 25.43
CA PRO A 67 -4.77 -6.35 25.09
C PRO A 67 -4.23 -5.67 26.34
N THR A 68 -2.92 -5.34 26.35
CA THR A 68 -2.27 -4.58 27.44
C THR A 68 -2.10 -3.10 27.09
N MET A 69 -2.49 -2.73 25.88
CA MET A 69 -2.41 -1.38 25.37
C MET A 69 -3.57 -1.07 24.44
N ARG A 70 -3.73 0.20 24.07
CA ARG A 70 -4.74 0.69 23.13
C ARG A 70 -4.11 1.12 21.84
N LEU A 71 -4.81 0.90 20.72
CA LEU A 71 -4.50 1.43 19.39
C LEU A 71 -5.34 2.68 19.13
N SER A 72 -4.72 3.77 18.68
CA SER A 72 -5.42 4.97 18.24
C SER A 72 -5.35 5.08 16.72
N PHE A 73 -6.47 5.07 16.04
CA PHE A 73 -6.55 5.38 14.62
C PHE A 73 -6.51 6.89 14.41
N LEU A 74 -5.64 7.36 13.52
CA LEU A 74 -5.50 8.77 13.15
C LEU A 74 -6.27 9.00 11.85
N ILE A 75 -7.40 9.70 11.95
CA ILE A 75 -8.36 9.81 10.84
C ILE A 75 -8.56 11.29 10.48
N PRO A 76 -7.81 11.81 9.49
CA PRO A 76 -8.06 13.15 8.98
C PRO A 76 -9.34 13.16 8.14
N THR A 77 -10.24 14.11 8.37
CA THR A 77 -11.48 14.26 7.61
C THR A 77 -11.62 15.66 7.02
N TYR A 78 -12.16 15.73 5.81
CA TYR A 78 -12.54 17.01 5.18
C TYR A 78 -13.62 16.78 4.12
N ASN A 79 -14.83 17.27 4.36
CA ASN A 79 -15.98 17.14 3.47
C ASN A 79 -16.27 15.69 3.01
N THR A 80 -15.95 14.72 3.85
CA THR A 80 -16.15 13.29 3.56
C THR A 80 -17.64 12.98 3.48
N PRO A 81 -18.13 12.31 2.44
CA PRO A 81 -19.50 11.83 2.39
C PRO A 81 -19.88 11.02 3.63
N PRO A 82 -21.03 11.29 4.27
CA PRO A 82 -21.42 10.62 5.52
C PRO A 82 -21.50 9.11 5.40
N GLU A 83 -21.91 8.58 4.26
CA GLU A 83 -21.97 7.15 3.98
C GLU A 83 -20.60 6.45 4.09
N LEU A 84 -19.53 7.11 3.67
CA LEU A 84 -18.17 6.58 3.77
C LEU A 84 -17.68 6.61 5.21
N LEU A 85 -17.89 7.74 5.91
CA LEU A 85 -17.58 7.84 7.34
C LEU A 85 -18.35 6.83 8.19
N ARG A 86 -19.63 6.60 7.87
CA ARG A 86 -20.46 5.61 8.56
C ARG A 86 -19.90 4.21 8.34
N ALA A 87 -19.55 3.86 7.11
CA ALA A 87 -18.98 2.56 6.77
C ALA A 87 -17.67 2.30 7.53
N LEU A 88 -16.77 3.30 7.58
CA LEU A 88 -15.55 3.21 8.38
C LEU A 88 -15.87 3.02 9.87
N ALA A 89 -16.76 3.82 10.43
CA ALA A 89 -17.16 3.73 11.84
C ALA A 89 -17.76 2.35 12.17
N ASP A 90 -18.58 1.80 11.28
CA ASP A 90 -19.14 0.45 11.42
C ASP A 90 -18.03 -0.61 11.42
N SER A 91 -17.02 -0.51 10.55
CA SER A 91 -15.88 -1.42 10.52
C SER A 91 -15.07 -1.38 11.83
N LEU A 92 -14.96 -0.21 12.46
CA LEU A 92 -14.35 -0.03 13.78
C LEU A 92 -15.19 -0.64 14.90
N LEU A 93 -16.52 -0.44 14.89
CA LEU A 93 -17.42 -1.03 15.88
C LEU A 93 -17.43 -2.56 15.82
N HIS A 94 -17.20 -3.14 14.64
CA HIS A 94 -17.14 -4.59 14.41
C HIS A 94 -15.77 -5.21 14.69
N GLN A 95 -14.78 -4.46 15.19
CA GLN A 95 -13.49 -5.03 15.55
C GLN A 95 -13.63 -6.09 16.66
N SER A 96 -12.95 -7.24 16.47
CA SER A 96 -12.94 -8.36 17.43
C SER A 96 -12.25 -7.99 18.76
N CYS A 97 -11.41 -6.96 18.76
CA CYS A 97 -10.75 -6.42 19.94
C CYS A 97 -11.20 -4.98 20.18
N GLY A 98 -11.77 -4.72 21.36
CA GLY A 98 -12.30 -3.40 21.74
C GLY A 98 -11.25 -2.39 22.24
N ALA A 99 -9.94 -2.73 22.25
CA ALA A 99 -8.89 -1.87 22.77
C ALA A 99 -8.42 -0.83 21.75
N TRP A 100 -9.34 -0.05 21.21
CA TRP A 100 -9.06 0.99 20.23
C TRP A 100 -9.75 2.32 20.59
N GLU A 101 -9.29 3.38 19.98
CA GLU A 101 -9.98 4.66 19.83
C GLU A 101 -9.79 5.18 18.41
N ALA A 102 -10.72 5.96 17.90
CA ALA A 102 -10.64 6.63 16.61
C ALA A 102 -10.60 8.14 16.83
N CYS A 103 -9.48 8.75 16.45
CA CYS A 103 -9.22 10.18 16.57
C CYS A 103 -9.52 10.85 15.23
N PHE A 104 -10.76 11.31 15.05
CA PHE A 104 -11.16 12.10 13.89
C PHE A 104 -10.76 13.57 14.08
N TYR A 105 -9.97 14.09 13.18
CA TYR A 105 -9.72 15.53 13.09
C TYR A 105 -10.37 16.07 11.82
N ASP A 106 -11.43 16.84 12.00
CA ASP A 106 -12.14 17.48 10.90
C ASP A 106 -11.45 18.81 10.52
N GLY A 107 -10.91 18.85 9.32
CA GLY A 107 -10.20 20.00 8.76
C GLY A 107 -11.14 21.12 8.32
N ALA A 108 -12.06 21.57 9.16
CA ALA A 108 -13.04 22.61 8.87
C ALA A 108 -13.99 22.24 7.70
N SER A 109 -14.58 21.08 7.73
CA SER A 109 -15.59 20.67 6.74
C SER A 109 -16.71 21.71 6.63
N THR A 110 -17.08 22.03 5.39
CA THR A 110 -18.21 22.92 5.06
C THR A 110 -19.52 22.17 4.89
N ARG A 111 -19.46 20.84 4.73
CA ARG A 111 -20.62 19.94 4.66
C ARG A 111 -21.22 19.79 6.07
N ALA A 112 -22.48 20.19 6.22
CA ALA A 112 -23.20 20.06 7.50
C ALA A 112 -23.39 18.60 7.88
N ASP A 113 -23.80 17.74 6.92
CA ASP A 113 -24.05 16.33 7.11
C ASP A 113 -22.80 15.53 7.60
N THR A 114 -21.61 15.87 7.09
CA THR A 114 -20.33 15.32 7.59
C THR A 114 -20.13 15.65 9.06
N ARG A 115 -20.33 16.92 9.44
CA ARG A 115 -20.13 17.39 10.82
C ARG A 115 -21.17 16.81 11.78
N GLU A 116 -22.41 16.72 11.34
CA GLU A 116 -23.51 16.11 12.11
C GLU A 116 -23.23 14.64 12.40
N LEU A 117 -22.79 13.87 11.40
CA LEU A 117 -22.40 12.47 11.61
C LEU A 117 -21.23 12.34 12.58
N LEU A 118 -20.14 13.11 12.38
CA LEU A 118 -18.98 13.08 13.29
C LEU A 118 -19.40 13.37 14.74
N GLN A 119 -20.31 14.33 14.94
CA GLN A 119 -20.84 14.63 16.27
C GLN A 119 -21.69 13.49 16.82
N ALA A 120 -22.54 12.86 15.98
CA ALA A 120 -23.36 11.72 16.38
C ALA A 120 -22.50 10.51 16.80
N LEU A 121 -21.39 10.24 16.11
CA LEU A 121 -20.46 9.16 16.45
C LEU A 121 -19.93 9.28 17.88
N THR A 122 -19.65 10.50 18.36
CA THR A 122 -19.17 10.71 19.74
C THR A 122 -20.23 10.39 20.81
N GLN A 123 -21.50 10.40 20.43
CA GLN A 123 -22.62 10.03 21.34
C GLN A 123 -22.94 8.54 21.25
N GLU A 124 -22.61 7.90 20.13
CA GLU A 124 -22.84 6.49 19.89
C GLU A 124 -21.85 5.61 20.67
N ASP A 125 -20.55 5.96 20.64
CA ASP A 125 -19.50 5.20 21.32
C ASP A 125 -18.37 6.16 21.78
N ASN A 126 -17.98 6.08 23.02
CA ASN A 126 -16.96 6.95 23.62
C ASN A 126 -15.55 6.73 23.10
N ARG A 127 -15.31 5.68 22.30
CA ARG A 127 -14.06 5.42 21.60
C ARG A 127 -13.91 6.33 20.37
N PHE A 128 -14.98 6.91 19.86
CA PHE A 128 -14.93 7.93 18.83
C PHE A 128 -14.64 9.30 19.44
N ARG A 129 -13.54 9.87 19.05
CA ARG A 129 -13.08 11.19 19.51
C ARG A 129 -12.98 12.12 18.30
N VAL A 130 -13.63 13.26 18.37
CA VAL A 130 -13.71 14.21 17.28
C VAL A 130 -13.20 15.57 17.73
N THR A 131 -12.37 16.20 16.90
CA THR A 131 -11.99 17.60 17.03
C THR A 131 -12.27 18.31 15.73
N PHE A 132 -13.00 19.41 15.79
CA PHE A 132 -13.26 20.28 14.64
C PHE A 132 -12.18 21.36 14.56
N GLY A 133 -11.36 21.33 13.52
CA GLY A 133 -10.35 22.33 13.23
C GLY A 133 -10.97 23.66 12.76
N ALA A 134 -10.23 24.73 12.91
CA ALA A 134 -10.63 26.06 12.40
C ALA A 134 -10.32 26.22 10.90
N GLU A 135 -9.39 25.41 10.36
CA GLU A 135 -8.92 25.45 8.98
C GLU A 135 -8.53 24.04 8.49
N ASN A 136 -8.52 23.86 7.18
CA ASN A 136 -7.97 22.65 6.57
C ASN A 136 -6.45 22.78 6.39
N ARG A 137 -5.70 21.97 7.13
CA ARG A 137 -4.23 21.93 7.11
C ARG A 137 -3.67 20.90 6.13
N GLY A 138 -4.51 20.38 5.22
CA GLY A 138 -4.17 19.27 4.35
C GLY A 138 -4.04 17.93 5.11
N ILE A 139 -3.79 16.86 4.37
CA ILE A 139 -3.76 15.51 4.95
C ILE A 139 -2.70 15.38 6.06
N ALA A 140 -1.48 15.85 5.83
CA ALA A 140 -0.40 15.77 6.83
C ALA A 140 -0.72 16.57 8.09
N GLY A 141 -1.19 17.80 7.96
CA GLY A 141 -1.52 18.66 9.08
C GLY A 141 -2.70 18.16 9.89
N ASN A 142 -3.75 17.68 9.23
CA ASN A 142 -4.93 17.12 9.90
C ASN A 142 -4.61 15.79 10.61
N THR A 143 -3.78 14.91 9.98
CA THR A 143 -3.33 13.68 10.62
C THR A 143 -2.45 13.94 11.84
N ASN A 144 -1.54 14.91 11.76
CA ASN A 144 -0.75 15.33 12.94
C ASN A 144 -1.62 15.91 14.05
N ALA A 145 -2.67 16.62 13.71
CA ALA A 145 -3.63 17.10 14.71
C ALA A 145 -4.40 15.92 15.35
N ALA A 146 -4.80 14.91 14.57
CA ALA A 146 -5.36 13.66 15.11
C ALA A 146 -4.35 12.94 16.04
N LEU A 147 -3.05 12.94 15.71
CA LEU A 147 -2.00 12.37 16.55
C LEU A 147 -1.93 13.04 17.93
N THR A 148 -2.18 14.35 18.03
CA THR A 148 -2.21 15.04 19.34
C THR A 148 -3.38 14.59 20.23
N MET A 149 -4.43 14.05 19.63
CA MET A 149 -5.59 13.51 20.35
C MET A 149 -5.36 12.09 20.87
N ALA A 150 -4.43 11.35 20.26
CA ALA A 150 -4.21 9.93 20.53
C ALA A 150 -3.72 9.68 21.96
N THR A 151 -4.36 8.73 22.65
CA THR A 151 -3.98 8.29 23.99
C THR A 151 -3.37 6.90 24.01
N GLY A 152 -3.59 6.11 22.97
CA GLY A 152 -3.01 4.78 22.80
C GLY A 152 -1.49 4.77 22.78
N LYS A 153 -0.88 3.65 23.19
CA LYS A 153 0.57 3.45 23.08
C LYS A 153 0.99 3.21 21.63
N PHE A 154 0.07 2.73 20.81
CA PHE A 154 0.24 2.50 19.38
C PHE A 154 -0.72 3.39 18.59
N VAL A 155 -0.29 3.85 17.43
CA VAL A 155 -1.11 4.67 16.52
C VAL A 155 -1.08 4.07 15.11
N ALA A 156 -2.16 4.18 14.38
CA ALA A 156 -2.29 3.70 13.01
C ALA A 156 -2.86 4.80 12.10
N LEU A 157 -2.31 4.96 10.91
CA LEU A 157 -2.91 5.80 9.89
C LEU A 157 -4.14 5.09 9.33
N CYS A 158 -5.22 5.85 9.13
CA CYS A 158 -6.44 5.34 8.55
C CYS A 158 -7.14 6.45 7.75
N ASP A 159 -7.44 6.20 6.50
CA ASP A 159 -8.16 7.14 5.66
C ASP A 159 -9.67 7.09 6.00
N HIS A 160 -10.32 8.21 5.77
CA HIS A 160 -11.70 8.44 6.22
C HIS A 160 -12.79 7.74 5.39
N ASP A 161 -12.41 7.14 4.27
CA ASP A 161 -13.28 6.52 3.27
C ASP A 161 -13.03 5.02 3.07
N ASP A 162 -12.10 4.44 3.83
CA ASP A 162 -11.68 3.05 3.75
C ASP A 162 -12.39 2.14 4.78
N LEU A 163 -12.05 0.85 4.78
CA LEU A 163 -12.60 -0.12 5.71
C LEU A 163 -11.49 -0.93 6.39
N LEU A 164 -11.78 -1.43 7.59
CA LEU A 164 -10.90 -2.30 8.36
C LEU A 164 -11.47 -3.72 8.43
N ALA A 165 -10.62 -4.73 8.25
CA ALA A 165 -11.00 -6.11 8.54
C ALA A 165 -11.22 -6.32 10.05
N PRO A 166 -12.08 -7.28 10.46
CA PRO A 166 -12.51 -7.42 11.87
C PRO A 166 -11.39 -7.65 12.89
N ASP A 167 -10.26 -8.23 12.49
CA ASP A 167 -9.13 -8.52 13.38
C ASP A 167 -7.97 -7.51 13.30
N ALA A 168 -8.15 -6.37 12.62
CA ALA A 168 -7.07 -5.40 12.42
C ALA A 168 -6.48 -4.90 13.75
N VAL A 169 -7.34 -4.47 14.68
CA VAL A 169 -6.89 -4.01 16.02
C VAL A 169 -6.15 -5.11 16.76
N ARG A 170 -6.69 -6.31 16.77
CA ARG A 170 -6.13 -7.45 17.47
C ARG A 170 -4.75 -7.78 16.95
N CYS A 171 -4.59 -8.00 15.66
CA CYS A 171 -3.34 -8.41 15.05
C CYS A 171 -2.23 -7.35 15.25
N ILE A 172 -2.56 -6.06 15.13
CA ILE A 172 -1.61 -4.98 15.37
C ILE A 172 -1.16 -4.96 16.84
N LEU A 173 -2.09 -5.12 17.78
CA LEU A 173 -1.76 -5.12 19.21
C LEU A 173 -1.01 -6.38 19.63
N GLU A 174 -1.27 -7.54 19.03
CA GLU A 174 -0.47 -8.75 19.22
C GLU A 174 1.00 -8.51 18.81
N ALA A 175 1.23 -7.98 17.59
CA ALA A 175 2.58 -7.65 17.13
C ALA A 175 3.27 -6.60 18.03
N ALA A 176 2.52 -5.59 18.49
CA ALA A 176 3.04 -4.58 19.41
C ALA A 176 3.42 -5.17 20.78
N GLN A 177 2.62 -6.10 21.32
CA GLN A 177 2.93 -6.81 22.56
C GLN A 177 4.14 -7.74 22.43
N ASP A 178 4.39 -8.28 21.22
CA ASP A 178 5.59 -9.04 20.87
C ASP A 178 6.82 -8.16 20.62
N GLY A 179 6.71 -6.87 20.90
CA GLY A 179 7.81 -5.90 20.89
C GLY A 179 8.04 -5.19 19.56
N ALA A 180 7.14 -5.29 18.60
CA ALA A 180 7.19 -4.44 17.40
C ALA A 180 6.93 -2.99 17.79
N ASP A 181 7.66 -2.07 17.18
CA ASP A 181 7.43 -0.62 17.29
C ASP A 181 7.05 0.04 15.95
N PHE A 182 7.22 -0.70 14.84
CA PHE A 182 6.65 -0.38 13.54
C PHE A 182 6.00 -1.63 12.93
N VAL A 183 4.74 -1.53 12.55
CA VAL A 183 3.93 -2.64 12.01
C VAL A 183 3.29 -2.21 10.71
N TYR A 184 3.24 -3.10 9.73
CA TYR A 184 2.44 -2.95 8.53
C TYR A 184 1.76 -4.27 8.15
N THR A 185 0.68 -4.19 7.38
CA THR A 185 -0.16 -5.34 7.03
C THR A 185 -0.35 -5.45 5.52
N ASP A 186 -0.87 -6.58 5.06
CA ASP A 186 -1.40 -6.66 3.71
C ASP A 186 -2.70 -5.86 3.59
N GLU A 187 -3.05 -5.52 2.36
CA GLU A 187 -4.26 -4.79 2.02
C GLU A 187 -4.87 -5.34 0.75
N ASP A 188 -6.11 -5.00 0.47
CA ASP A 188 -6.74 -5.15 -0.83
C ASP A 188 -7.52 -3.89 -1.21
N LYS A 189 -8.23 -3.95 -2.30
CA LYS A 189 -9.14 -2.89 -2.72
C LYS A 189 -10.58 -3.29 -2.50
N VAL A 190 -11.42 -2.31 -2.25
CA VAL A 190 -12.87 -2.47 -2.18
C VAL A 190 -13.57 -1.50 -3.13
N SER A 191 -14.65 -1.94 -3.75
CA SER A 191 -15.49 -1.10 -4.61
C SER A 191 -16.06 0.11 -3.88
N ALA A 192 -16.47 1.13 -4.63
CA ALA A 192 -17.01 2.38 -4.07
C ALA A 192 -18.18 2.16 -3.10
N ASP A 193 -19.02 1.14 -3.35
CA ASP A 193 -20.13 0.76 -2.48
C ASP A 193 -19.73 -0.11 -1.27
N GLY A 194 -18.45 -0.52 -1.19
CA GLY A 194 -17.94 -1.32 -0.06
C GLY A 194 -18.28 -2.80 -0.09
N THR A 195 -18.77 -3.34 -1.21
CA THR A 195 -19.32 -4.70 -1.26
C THR A 195 -18.45 -5.72 -1.98
N HIS A 196 -17.54 -5.28 -2.85
CA HIS A 196 -16.72 -6.14 -3.69
C HIS A 196 -15.24 -5.90 -3.44
N PHE A 197 -14.51 -6.94 -3.01
CA PHE A 197 -13.07 -6.90 -2.71
C PHE A 197 -12.26 -7.44 -3.89
N PHE A 198 -11.13 -6.81 -4.20
CA PHE A 198 -10.31 -7.17 -5.36
C PHE A 198 -8.86 -6.67 -5.22
N GLU A 199 -8.00 -7.12 -6.11
CA GLU A 199 -6.59 -6.72 -6.21
C GLU A 199 -5.85 -6.76 -4.86
N PRO A 200 -5.68 -7.96 -4.23
CA PRO A 200 -4.89 -8.06 -3.02
C PRO A 200 -3.45 -7.62 -3.24
N HIS A 201 -2.95 -6.80 -2.32
CA HIS A 201 -1.56 -6.40 -2.24
C HIS A 201 -0.89 -7.14 -1.08
N LEU A 202 -0.37 -8.33 -1.38
CA LEU A 202 0.41 -9.14 -0.44
C LEU A 202 1.83 -8.62 -0.42
N LYS A 203 2.32 -8.28 0.75
CA LYS A 203 3.57 -7.55 0.93
C LYS A 203 4.69 -8.49 1.39
N PRO A 204 5.94 -8.21 1.04
CA PRO A 204 7.07 -8.95 1.60
C PRO A 204 7.33 -8.52 3.05
N ASP A 205 8.11 -9.31 3.78
CA ASP A 205 8.79 -8.83 4.97
C ASP A 205 9.63 -7.59 4.65
N PHE A 206 10.00 -6.82 5.68
CA PHE A 206 10.60 -5.51 5.47
C PHE A 206 11.80 -5.54 4.52
N ALA A 207 11.64 -4.85 3.40
CA ALA A 207 12.60 -4.77 2.31
C ALA A 207 12.97 -3.29 2.03
N PRO A 208 14.07 -2.77 2.57
CA PRO A 208 14.40 -1.35 2.50
C PRO A 208 14.58 -0.83 1.07
N ASP A 209 15.13 -1.63 0.16
CA ASP A 209 15.31 -1.20 -1.23
C ASP A 209 14.00 -1.19 -2.01
N SER A 210 13.09 -2.12 -1.70
CA SER A 210 11.73 -2.08 -2.25
C SER A 210 11.00 -0.82 -1.79
N LEU A 211 11.14 -0.44 -0.49
CA LEU A 211 10.53 0.78 0.04
C LEU A 211 11.12 2.04 -0.60
N ARG A 212 12.41 2.07 -0.91
CA ARG A 212 13.04 3.17 -1.65
C ARG A 212 12.54 3.27 -3.10
N SER A 213 12.21 2.15 -3.71
CA SER A 213 11.72 2.11 -5.10
C SER A 213 10.26 2.55 -5.22
N GLY A 214 9.47 2.41 -4.15
CA GLY A 214 8.07 2.81 -4.05
C GLY A 214 7.47 2.41 -2.72
N ASN A 215 6.40 3.11 -2.33
CA ASN A 215 5.69 2.78 -1.09
C ASN A 215 4.88 1.49 -1.26
N TYR A 216 5.45 0.35 -0.91
CA TYR A 216 4.72 -0.91 -0.87
C TYR A 216 4.01 -1.14 0.48
N ILE A 217 4.34 -0.35 1.50
CA ILE A 217 3.75 -0.49 2.84
C ILE A 217 2.31 0.00 2.87
N CYS A 218 2.04 1.18 2.31
CA CYS A 218 0.71 1.81 2.21
C CYS A 218 -0.14 1.65 3.49
N HIS A 219 -1.18 0.84 3.45
CA HIS A 219 -2.13 0.61 4.54
C HIS A 219 -2.01 -0.83 5.07
N ILE A 220 -2.12 -1.09 6.37
CA ILE A 220 -2.07 -0.14 7.46
C ILE A 220 -0.61 0.14 7.79
N THR A 221 -0.28 1.41 8.01
CA THR A 221 0.95 1.81 8.68
C THR A 221 0.63 2.08 10.14
N ALA A 222 1.23 1.32 11.06
CA ALA A 222 1.04 1.50 12.49
C ALA A 222 2.41 1.53 13.22
N ALA A 223 2.54 2.39 14.23
CA ALA A 223 3.78 2.50 14.99
C ALA A 223 3.51 2.80 16.46
N SER A 224 4.51 2.54 17.32
CA SER A 224 4.44 3.05 18.68
C SER A 224 4.31 4.58 18.65
N ARG A 225 3.46 5.13 19.49
CA ARG A 225 3.28 6.59 19.56
C ARG A 225 4.58 7.32 19.91
N ALA A 226 5.47 6.65 20.66
CA ALA A 226 6.79 7.16 20.95
C ALA A 226 7.64 7.31 19.69
N LEU A 227 7.68 6.29 18.84
CA LEU A 227 8.39 6.32 17.56
C LEU A 227 7.77 7.35 16.61
N MET A 228 6.43 7.37 16.49
CA MET A 228 5.72 8.36 15.67
C MET A 228 6.08 9.80 16.06
N ASN A 229 6.12 10.10 17.37
CA ASN A 229 6.52 11.41 17.87
C ASN A 229 8.03 11.69 17.67
N ALA A 230 8.88 10.68 17.84
CA ALA A 230 10.33 10.83 17.66
C ALA A 230 10.68 11.21 16.21
N VAL A 231 9.97 10.65 15.22
CA VAL A 231 10.17 11.04 13.82
C VAL A 231 9.42 12.32 13.42
N GLY A 232 8.61 12.91 14.32
CA GLY A 232 7.89 14.17 14.10
C GLY A 232 6.60 14.04 13.28
N GLY A 233 5.98 12.85 13.22
CA GLY A 233 4.74 12.64 12.47
C GLY A 233 4.91 12.81 10.96
N LEU A 234 3.85 13.22 10.28
CA LEU A 234 3.85 13.49 8.84
C LEU A 234 4.46 14.88 8.54
N ARG A 235 5.29 14.98 7.51
CA ARG A 235 5.90 16.25 7.10
C ARG A 235 5.06 16.96 6.04
N PRO A 236 4.88 18.29 6.16
CA PRO A 236 4.27 19.09 5.08
C PRO A 236 5.15 19.09 3.82
N GLY A 237 4.53 19.26 2.66
CA GLY A 237 5.24 19.34 1.38
C GLY A 237 5.54 17.98 0.73
N PHE A 238 5.05 16.89 1.31
CA PHE A 238 5.10 15.54 0.73
C PHE A 238 3.71 15.04 0.32
N ASP A 239 2.79 15.94 0.03
CA ASP A 239 1.41 15.61 -0.33
C ASP A 239 1.35 14.58 -1.47
N GLY A 240 0.57 13.52 -1.26
CA GLY A 240 0.47 12.36 -2.14
C GLY A 240 1.56 11.30 -1.96
N SER A 241 2.57 11.55 -1.10
CA SER A 241 3.58 10.57 -0.66
C SER A 241 4.02 10.84 0.79
N GLN A 242 3.15 11.47 1.58
CA GLN A 242 3.40 11.77 3.00
C GLN A 242 3.53 10.51 3.86
N ASP A 243 2.81 9.46 3.50
CA ASP A 243 2.87 8.12 4.07
C ASP A 243 4.19 7.41 3.71
N HIS A 244 4.65 7.52 2.46
CA HIS A 244 5.96 7.00 2.03
C HIS A 244 7.10 7.68 2.79
N ASP A 245 7.09 9.01 2.88
CA ASP A 245 8.07 9.76 3.68
C ASP A 245 8.07 9.33 5.14
N LEU A 246 6.89 9.12 5.72
CA LEU A 246 6.75 8.64 7.08
C LEU A 246 7.30 7.22 7.23
N ALA A 247 6.93 6.29 6.35
CA ALA A 247 7.40 4.89 6.39
C ALA A 247 8.93 4.81 6.30
N LEU A 248 9.57 5.62 5.45
CA LEU A 248 11.02 5.72 5.36
C LEU A 248 11.63 6.17 6.71
N ARG A 249 11.09 7.22 7.34
CA ARG A 249 11.60 7.74 8.63
C ARG A 249 11.31 6.79 9.80
N LEU A 250 10.16 6.15 9.82
CA LEU A 250 9.86 5.12 10.81
C LEU A 250 10.85 3.96 10.70
N SER A 251 11.11 3.47 9.48
CA SER A 251 12.02 2.35 9.25
C SER A 251 13.49 2.64 9.64
N GLU A 252 13.91 3.90 9.60
CA GLU A 252 15.26 4.32 10.05
C GLU A 252 15.41 4.27 11.56
N ASN A 253 14.33 4.40 12.32
CA ASN A 253 14.34 4.60 13.77
C ASN A 253 13.67 3.46 14.54
N ALA A 254 12.99 2.55 13.86
CA ALA A 254 12.34 1.41 14.49
C ALA A 254 13.34 0.38 15.00
N ALA A 255 13.15 -0.09 16.23
CA ALA A 255 13.96 -1.18 16.80
C ALA A 255 13.49 -2.54 16.25
N LYS A 256 12.18 -2.72 16.01
CA LYS A 256 11.61 -3.95 15.45
C LYS A 256 10.48 -3.60 14.50
N ILE A 257 10.67 -3.91 13.21
CA ILE A 257 9.65 -3.82 12.17
C ILE A 257 8.99 -5.19 12.01
N THR A 258 7.67 -5.22 11.98
CA THR A 258 6.91 -6.47 11.83
C THR A 258 5.90 -6.32 10.69
N HIS A 259 5.98 -7.23 9.73
CA HIS A 259 4.95 -7.45 8.73
C HIS A 259 3.92 -8.44 9.28
N ILE A 260 2.64 -8.12 9.17
CA ILE A 260 1.54 -9.04 9.44
C ILE A 260 1.00 -9.50 8.09
N PRO A 261 1.25 -10.77 7.66
CA PRO A 261 0.82 -11.27 6.35
C PRO A 261 -0.67 -11.61 6.36
N ARG A 262 -1.48 -10.62 6.62
CA ARG A 262 -2.95 -10.69 6.61
C ARG A 262 -3.50 -9.43 5.99
N ILE A 263 -4.55 -9.58 5.18
CA ILE A 263 -5.34 -8.45 4.66
C ILE A 263 -6.18 -7.93 5.82
N LEU A 264 -5.79 -6.77 6.34
CA LEU A 264 -6.43 -6.12 7.48
C LEU A 264 -6.99 -4.73 7.14
N TYR A 265 -6.85 -4.32 5.88
CA TYR A 265 -7.30 -3.03 5.38
C TYR A 265 -7.84 -3.16 3.96
N HIS A 266 -8.92 -2.44 3.67
CA HIS A 266 -9.57 -2.42 2.38
C HIS A 266 -9.60 -0.99 1.84
N TRP A 267 -8.72 -0.72 0.89
CA TRP A 267 -8.62 0.59 0.24
C TRP A 267 -9.77 0.78 -0.75
N ARG A 268 -10.64 1.78 -0.47
CA ARG A 268 -11.79 2.06 -1.31
C ARG A 268 -11.39 2.77 -2.59
N MET A 269 -11.83 2.22 -3.72
CA MET A 269 -11.56 2.80 -5.03
C MET A 269 -12.62 3.85 -5.37
N LEU A 270 -12.20 5.11 -5.35
CA LEU A 270 -13.01 6.27 -5.74
C LEU A 270 -12.34 6.99 -6.90
N ASP A 271 -13.14 7.46 -7.88
CA ASP A 271 -12.63 8.24 -9.03
C ASP A 271 -11.98 9.56 -8.62
N THR A 272 -12.28 10.04 -7.40
CA THR A 272 -11.76 11.27 -6.81
C THR A 272 -10.43 11.10 -6.08
N SER A 273 -9.84 9.90 -6.03
CA SER A 273 -8.59 9.62 -5.32
C SER A 273 -7.44 10.52 -5.79
N PHE A 274 -6.76 11.15 -4.84
CA PHE A 274 -5.68 12.13 -5.10
C PHE A 274 -4.53 11.53 -5.92
N SER A 275 -4.15 10.28 -5.64
CA SER A 275 -3.08 9.57 -6.32
C SER A 275 -3.32 9.40 -7.83
N HIS A 276 -4.57 9.21 -8.24
CA HIS A 276 -4.94 9.11 -9.65
C HIS A 276 -4.87 10.46 -10.37
N GLN A 277 -5.28 11.55 -9.69
CA GLN A 277 -5.36 12.86 -10.32
C GLN A 277 -4.01 13.59 -10.40
N LYS A 278 -3.05 13.28 -9.51
CA LYS A 278 -1.78 14.00 -9.36
C LYS A 278 -0.55 13.08 -9.32
N ALA A 279 -0.54 12.04 -10.15
CA ALA A 279 0.50 11.02 -10.15
C ALA A 279 1.94 11.59 -10.25
N GLN A 280 2.18 12.63 -11.06
CA GLN A 280 3.50 13.26 -11.15
C GLN A 280 3.90 13.94 -9.84
N THR A 281 2.98 14.67 -9.20
CA THR A 281 3.23 15.31 -7.90
C THR A 281 3.58 14.28 -6.83
N CYS A 282 2.87 13.15 -6.81
CA CYS A 282 3.15 12.03 -5.91
C CYS A 282 4.55 11.44 -6.17
N ALA A 283 4.90 11.18 -7.44
CA ALA A 283 6.21 10.65 -7.79
C ALA A 283 7.35 11.59 -7.40
N ASP A 284 7.20 12.90 -7.63
CA ASP A 284 8.20 13.91 -7.25
C ASP A 284 8.34 14.01 -5.72
N ALA A 285 7.25 13.91 -4.97
CA ALA A 285 7.28 13.88 -3.52
C ALA A 285 7.96 12.61 -2.99
N ALA A 286 7.68 11.45 -3.58
CA ALA A 286 8.34 10.18 -3.26
C ALA A 286 9.85 10.26 -3.51
N ALA A 287 10.27 10.79 -4.66
CA ALA A 287 11.70 10.96 -4.97
C ALA A 287 12.40 11.88 -3.96
N ARG A 288 11.76 12.99 -3.53
CA ARG A 288 12.30 13.85 -2.47
C ARG A 288 12.41 13.11 -1.14
N ALA A 289 11.41 12.31 -0.77
CA ALA A 289 11.43 11.53 0.47
C ALA A 289 12.59 10.53 0.48
N VAL A 290 12.81 9.81 -0.62
CA VAL A 290 13.93 8.88 -0.79
C VAL A 290 15.26 9.62 -0.78
N ALA A 291 15.40 10.74 -1.49
CA ALA A 291 16.63 11.54 -1.48
C ALA A 291 16.96 12.04 -0.08
N ASP A 292 15.95 12.45 0.70
CA ASP A 292 16.12 12.85 2.09
C ASP A 292 16.57 11.68 2.97
N GLN A 293 15.99 10.49 2.78
CA GLN A 293 16.44 9.28 3.48
C GLN A 293 17.91 8.98 3.20
N LEU A 294 18.29 8.91 1.92
CA LEU A 294 19.66 8.59 1.53
C LEU A 294 20.67 9.59 2.12
N ARG A 295 20.29 10.87 2.19
CA ARG A 295 21.11 11.90 2.81
C ARG A 295 21.26 11.69 4.32
N ARG A 296 20.19 11.34 5.04
CA ARG A 296 20.25 11.03 6.48
C ARG A 296 21.12 9.81 6.77
N LEU A 297 21.06 8.80 5.88
CA LEU A 297 21.85 7.56 6.00
C LEU A 297 23.28 7.69 5.43
N HIS A 298 23.69 8.87 4.96
CA HIS A 298 24.99 9.12 4.32
C HIS A 298 25.28 8.21 3.12
N MET A 299 24.22 7.86 2.37
CA MET A 299 24.32 7.04 1.15
C MET A 299 24.37 7.94 -0.08
N ASP A 300 25.46 7.82 -0.86
CA ASP A 300 25.70 8.68 -2.04
C ASP A 300 25.01 8.11 -3.28
N ALA A 301 23.94 8.76 -3.71
CA ALA A 301 23.18 8.39 -4.89
C ALA A 301 22.44 9.61 -5.49
N ASP A 302 22.16 9.55 -6.79
CA ASP A 302 21.22 10.45 -7.45
C ASP A 302 19.84 9.82 -7.46
N VAL A 303 18.82 10.60 -7.11
CA VAL A 303 17.42 10.17 -7.13
C VAL A 303 16.68 10.98 -8.19
N THR A 304 16.03 10.29 -9.11
CA THR A 304 15.22 10.88 -10.20
C THR A 304 13.86 10.22 -10.28
N VAL A 305 12.96 10.83 -11.06
CA VAL A 305 11.67 10.23 -11.43
C VAL A 305 11.72 9.86 -12.92
N GLU A 306 11.44 8.61 -13.24
CA GLU A 306 11.31 8.11 -14.61
C GLU A 306 10.01 7.32 -14.70
N GLU A 307 9.13 7.66 -15.64
CA GLU A 307 7.83 7.00 -15.82
C GLU A 307 7.01 6.87 -14.51
N LEU A 308 6.95 7.95 -13.75
CA LEU A 308 6.28 8.03 -12.44
C LEU A 308 6.87 7.12 -11.34
N ARG A 309 8.08 6.60 -11.54
CA ARG A 309 8.78 5.74 -10.59
C ARG A 309 10.04 6.39 -10.08
N VAL A 310 10.35 6.17 -8.82
CA VAL A 310 11.62 6.60 -8.22
C VAL A 310 12.75 5.74 -8.79
N ARG A 311 13.80 6.38 -9.27
CA ARG A 311 15.03 5.75 -9.75
C ARG A 311 16.20 6.20 -8.91
N ILE A 312 17.00 5.26 -8.44
CA ILE A 312 18.19 5.50 -7.63
C ILE A 312 19.41 5.08 -8.43
N ARG A 313 20.32 6.01 -8.65
CA ARG A 313 21.64 5.75 -9.25
C ARG A 313 22.70 5.89 -8.18
N TRP A 314 23.22 4.77 -7.72
CA TRP A 314 24.26 4.74 -6.70
C TRP A 314 25.58 5.28 -7.22
N LYS A 315 26.25 6.16 -6.46
CA LYS A 315 27.58 6.69 -6.77
C LYS A 315 28.63 5.87 -6.01
N THR A 316 28.82 4.65 -6.42
CA THR A 316 29.79 3.77 -5.80
C THR A 316 31.14 3.90 -6.48
N ARG A 317 32.18 4.23 -5.73
CA ARG A 317 33.58 4.26 -6.24
C ARG A 317 34.19 2.87 -6.36
N GLN A 318 33.69 1.89 -5.61
CA GLN A 318 34.10 0.49 -5.67
C GLN A 318 32.88 -0.40 -5.43
N MET A 319 32.43 -1.09 -6.46
CA MET A 319 31.44 -2.16 -6.31
C MET A 319 32.17 -3.48 -6.08
N ARG A 320 31.79 -4.20 -5.02
CA ARG A 320 32.09 -5.64 -4.92
C ARG A 320 30.97 -6.40 -5.62
N ILE A 321 31.25 -6.96 -6.76
CA ILE A 321 30.29 -7.76 -7.52
C ILE A 321 30.60 -9.23 -7.23
N VAL A 322 29.60 -9.98 -6.76
CA VAL A 322 29.65 -11.42 -6.58
C VAL A 322 28.59 -12.05 -7.45
N CYS A 323 28.97 -13.01 -8.28
CA CYS A 323 28.02 -13.77 -9.07
C CYS A 323 27.53 -14.97 -8.24
N LEU A 324 26.22 -15.09 -8.07
CA LEU A 324 25.60 -16.28 -7.47
C LEU A 324 25.24 -17.24 -8.61
N LEU A 325 25.83 -18.44 -8.59
CA LEU A 325 25.56 -19.50 -9.55
C LEU A 325 24.56 -20.50 -8.95
N TRP A 326 23.42 -20.65 -9.59
CA TRP A 326 22.40 -21.64 -9.22
C TRP A 326 22.45 -22.83 -10.18
N GLY A 327 22.38 -24.05 -9.61
CA GLY A 327 22.33 -25.29 -10.36
C GLY A 327 23.70 -25.95 -10.57
N GLU A 328 23.68 -27.07 -11.29
CA GLU A 328 24.87 -27.84 -11.67
C GLU A 328 25.33 -27.43 -13.08
N GLY A 329 26.59 -27.15 -13.25
CA GLY A 329 27.20 -26.71 -14.50
C GLY A 329 28.52 -25.98 -14.25
N ASP A 330 29.30 -25.76 -15.29
CA ASP A 330 30.54 -25.02 -15.15
C ASP A 330 30.27 -23.54 -14.86
N ALA A 331 31.06 -22.96 -13.95
CA ALA A 331 31.01 -21.55 -13.68
C ALA A 331 31.47 -20.78 -14.92
N PRO A 332 30.69 -19.77 -15.40
CA PRO A 332 31.15 -18.92 -16.48
C PRO A 332 32.43 -18.20 -16.04
N LYS A 333 33.36 -17.99 -16.98
CA LYS A 333 34.56 -17.17 -16.73
C LYS A 333 34.16 -15.70 -16.65
N LEU A 334 33.87 -15.24 -15.44
CA LEU A 334 33.50 -13.86 -15.14
C LEU A 334 34.68 -13.14 -14.46
N PRO A 335 34.85 -11.83 -14.68
CA PRO A 335 35.90 -11.04 -14.04
C PRO A 335 35.61 -10.75 -12.54
N MET A 336 34.70 -11.48 -11.93
CA MET A 336 34.25 -11.31 -10.55
C MET A 336 34.18 -12.65 -9.81
N PRO A 337 34.25 -12.67 -8.48
CA PRO A 337 34.08 -13.87 -7.69
C PRO A 337 32.72 -14.52 -7.94
N CYS A 338 32.69 -15.85 -8.12
CA CYS A 338 31.48 -16.62 -8.28
C CYS A 338 31.30 -17.51 -7.04
N ILE A 339 30.12 -17.47 -6.43
CA ILE A 339 29.73 -18.34 -5.33
C ILE A 339 28.64 -19.28 -5.83
N ARG A 340 28.87 -20.59 -5.74
CA ARG A 340 27.85 -21.59 -6.04
C ARG A 340 26.89 -21.75 -4.87
N VAL A 341 25.63 -21.55 -5.14
CA VAL A 341 24.53 -21.68 -4.16
C VAL A 341 23.80 -22.96 -4.43
N ARG A 342 23.80 -23.89 -3.47
CA ARG A 342 23.07 -25.16 -3.54
C ARG A 342 21.68 -25.08 -2.91
N ASP A 343 21.48 -24.13 -2.01
CA ASP A 343 20.22 -23.90 -1.32
C ASP A 343 20.01 -22.40 -1.13
N LEU A 344 18.87 -21.87 -1.60
CA LEU A 344 18.53 -20.45 -1.44
C LEU A 344 18.27 -20.06 0.03
N SER A 345 17.88 -21.01 0.86
CA SER A 345 17.69 -20.75 2.31
C SER A 345 18.98 -20.38 3.03
N ALA A 346 20.14 -20.79 2.49
CA ALA A 346 21.46 -20.47 3.01
C ALA A 346 22.00 -19.11 2.52
N VAL A 347 21.31 -18.46 1.56
CA VAL A 347 21.73 -17.15 1.05
C VAL A 347 21.11 -16.07 1.93
N ASN A 348 21.94 -15.52 2.81
CA ASN A 348 21.55 -14.29 3.48
C ASN A 348 21.55 -13.14 2.46
N LEU A 349 20.37 -12.78 1.96
CA LEU A 349 20.18 -11.72 0.97
C LEU A 349 20.71 -10.35 1.46
N SER A 350 20.95 -10.17 2.75
CA SER A 350 21.64 -8.99 3.28
C SER A 350 23.07 -8.84 2.78
N LEU A 351 23.70 -9.91 2.26
CA LEU A 351 25.01 -9.85 1.61
C LEU A 351 24.96 -9.21 0.20
N ILE A 352 23.78 -9.02 -0.39
CA ILE A 352 23.62 -8.33 -1.68
C ILE A 352 23.76 -6.81 -1.49
N HIS A 353 23.71 -6.32 -0.27
CA HIS A 353 23.82 -4.91 0.10
C HIS A 353 25.23 -4.45 0.51
N ILE A 354 26.26 -5.24 0.21
CA ILE A 354 27.65 -4.86 0.52
C ILE A 354 28.26 -4.04 -0.62
#